data_faef3b363dac78e1aeed436ea61cee70
#
_entry.id   faef3b363dac78e1aeed436ea61cee70
#
_cell.length_a   1.000
_cell.length_b   1.000
_cell.length_c   1.000
_cell.angle_alpha   90.00
_cell.angle_beta   90.00
_cell.angle_gamma   90.00
#
_symmetry.space_group_name_H-M   'P 1'
#
loop_
_entity.id
_entity.type
_entity.pdbx_description
1 polymer ?
#
loop_
_entity_poly.entity_id
_entity_poly.type
_entity_poly.pdbx_seq_one_letter_code
_entity_poly.pdbx_strand_id
1 'polypeptide(L)'
;MPRIIRNTLLNYIPNNLIVEKEVHPARIYEFNNKPIKDGNILYLCEREIRAKDNFALQFALEKSKELNLSLQIIHPKINYENKYKQMFIDNQIEQAKRQFTNIGLDFKIIKNTPTEIIKDINPALLIIDFNPILNRKYLKNIDCKIYEIDGYNIIPARVVSDKQEYSAATLRTKIYHKIYPFLTEFENLTKEYIESDFILNDFIKNKLEYYTEYKNNPSKNVLSGLSKYLNLGFISSQRVVLEVIKSKVNDINKETFLEELIVRKELSDNFCLYAKSFKDFSSIPNWANASLNNHSQDFRPYLYLPQELETAKTHDKLWNATQTQLVKDGVIFGYLRMYWAKKLLEWTSTKEEALKIAIYLNDKYAYDAPSANGYVGILWAIGGLHDRAFIDYPVTGKIRRMSYNSIKRKYDLSNYIKKYTKF
;
A
#
# COMPACT_ATOMS: atom_id res chain seq x y z
N MET A 1 12.63 20.72 -20.77
CA MET A 1 13.55 19.58 -20.82
C MET A 1 13.46 18.83 -19.51
N PRO A 2 13.24 17.52 -19.48
CA PRO A 2 13.31 16.76 -18.23
C PRO A 2 14.77 16.83 -17.74
N ARG A 3 14.97 17.15 -16.44
CA ARG A 3 16.28 17.02 -15.81
C ARG A 3 16.76 15.60 -16.00
N ILE A 4 17.88 15.44 -16.68
CA ILE A 4 18.60 14.16 -16.77
C ILE A 4 18.94 13.79 -15.32
N ILE A 5 18.21 12.82 -14.79
CA ILE A 5 18.47 12.29 -13.45
C ILE A 5 19.76 11.46 -13.59
N ARG A 6 20.89 12.00 -13.14
CA ARG A 6 22.21 11.36 -13.22
C ARG A 6 22.32 10.08 -12.36
N ASN A 7 21.38 9.86 -11.43
CA ASN A 7 21.31 8.69 -10.54
C ASN A 7 19.90 8.10 -10.61
N THR A 8 19.74 7.04 -11.35
CA THR A 8 18.48 6.29 -11.50
C THR A 8 18.56 4.98 -10.72
N LEU A 9 17.42 4.45 -10.29
CA LEU A 9 17.35 3.17 -9.58
C LEU A 9 17.97 2.03 -10.42
N LEU A 10 17.74 2.04 -11.73
CA LEU A 10 18.24 0.99 -12.64
C LEU A 10 19.76 0.85 -12.59
N ASN A 11 20.50 1.91 -12.25
CA ASN A 11 21.98 1.85 -12.10
C ASN A 11 22.44 1.04 -10.88
N TYR A 12 21.53 0.74 -9.93
CA TYR A 12 21.82 0.00 -8.71
C TYR A 12 21.26 -1.42 -8.71
N ILE A 13 20.59 -1.80 -9.79
CA ILE A 13 20.05 -3.15 -9.97
C ILE A 13 21.15 -4.09 -10.43
N PRO A 14 21.25 -5.32 -9.88
CA PRO A 14 22.22 -6.31 -10.33
C PRO A 14 21.99 -6.68 -11.80
N ASN A 15 23.07 -6.79 -12.56
CA ASN A 15 23.00 -7.27 -13.96
C ASN A 15 22.51 -8.72 -14.03
N ASN A 16 22.87 -9.55 -13.05
CA ASN A 16 22.44 -10.93 -12.93
C ASN A 16 21.68 -11.11 -11.63
N LEU A 17 20.41 -11.46 -11.74
CA LEU A 17 19.56 -11.76 -10.60
C LEU A 17 19.81 -13.20 -10.17
N ILE A 18 20.16 -13.40 -8.91
CA ILE A 18 20.30 -14.74 -8.32
C ILE A 18 18.95 -15.23 -7.82
N VAL A 19 18.73 -16.52 -7.87
CA VAL A 19 17.55 -17.17 -7.24
C VAL A 19 17.83 -17.32 -5.76
N GLU A 20 16.96 -16.76 -4.92
CA GLU A 20 17.04 -16.83 -3.47
C GLU A 20 16.47 -18.18 -3.01
N LYS A 21 17.34 -19.07 -2.57
CA LYS A 21 16.96 -20.42 -2.10
C LYS A 21 16.56 -20.45 -0.64
N GLU A 22 17.08 -19.52 0.16
CA GLU A 22 16.77 -19.36 1.58
C GLU A 22 16.38 -17.90 1.82
N VAL A 23 15.46 -17.65 2.74
CA VAL A 23 15.03 -16.29 3.04
C VAL A 23 16.18 -15.49 3.64
N HIS A 24 16.51 -14.35 3.03
CA HIS A 24 17.58 -13.49 3.50
C HIS A 24 17.38 -13.12 4.99
N PRO A 25 18.36 -13.35 5.87
CA PRO A 25 18.19 -13.15 7.33
C PRO A 25 17.68 -11.77 7.73
N ALA A 26 18.03 -10.74 6.99
CA ALA A 26 17.57 -9.37 7.23
C ALA A 26 16.06 -9.15 6.99
N ARG A 27 15.34 -10.09 6.35
CA ARG A 27 13.87 -10.09 6.22
C ARG A 27 13.19 -10.65 7.46
N ILE A 28 13.94 -11.35 8.32
CA ILE A 28 13.43 -12.08 9.47
C ILE A 28 13.60 -11.20 10.71
N TYR A 29 12.50 -10.75 11.30
CA TYR A 29 12.52 -10.04 12.56
C TYR A 29 12.08 -10.97 13.68
N GLU A 30 12.99 -11.21 14.62
CA GLU A 30 12.71 -11.96 15.82
C GLU A 30 11.91 -11.10 16.80
N PHE A 31 10.62 -11.40 16.96
CA PHE A 31 9.72 -10.57 17.75
C PHE A 31 9.92 -10.76 19.26
N ASN A 32 10.34 -11.95 19.68
CA ASN A 32 10.64 -12.30 21.07
C ASN A 32 11.73 -13.37 21.17
N ASN A 33 12.30 -13.54 22.38
CA ASN A 33 13.37 -14.51 22.68
C ASN A 33 12.83 -15.81 23.30
N LYS A 34 11.56 -16.15 23.09
CA LYS A 34 10.98 -17.41 23.64
C LYS A 34 11.53 -18.62 22.90
N PRO A 35 11.64 -19.79 23.57
CA PRO A 35 12.03 -21.01 22.90
C PRO A 35 10.92 -21.52 21.97
N ILE A 36 11.31 -22.31 20.97
CA ILE A 36 10.39 -23.08 20.17
C ILE A 36 9.97 -24.29 21.01
N LYS A 37 8.67 -24.54 21.10
CA LYS A 37 8.07 -25.65 21.86
C LYS A 37 7.82 -26.86 20.97
N ASP A 38 7.31 -27.94 21.57
CA ASP A 38 6.66 -29.01 20.81
C ASP A 38 5.32 -28.53 20.24
N GLY A 39 4.95 -28.97 19.05
CA GLY A 39 3.69 -28.64 18.41
C GLY A 39 3.83 -28.32 16.93
N ASN A 40 2.96 -27.47 16.41
CA ASN A 40 2.89 -27.10 14.99
C ASN A 40 3.50 -25.73 14.75
N ILE A 41 3.97 -25.49 13.54
CA ILE A 41 4.25 -24.15 13.04
C ILE A 41 2.95 -23.56 12.52
N LEU A 42 2.63 -22.34 12.97
CA LEU A 42 1.53 -21.55 12.42
C LEU A 42 2.10 -20.40 11.57
N TYR A 43 1.80 -20.40 10.28
CA TYR A 43 1.94 -19.19 9.46
C TYR A 43 0.60 -18.48 9.41
N LEU A 44 0.52 -17.33 10.09
CA LEU A 44 -0.64 -16.43 10.07
C LEU A 44 -0.52 -15.48 8.89
N CYS A 45 -1.13 -15.85 7.78
CA CYS A 45 -1.04 -15.15 6.49
C CYS A 45 -2.03 -13.97 6.45
N GLU A 46 -1.57 -12.76 6.75
CA GLU A 46 -2.44 -11.57 6.89
C GLU A 46 -2.25 -10.52 5.79
N ARG A 47 -1.06 -10.41 5.21
CA ARG A 47 -0.72 -9.38 4.23
C ARG A 47 -0.12 -9.93 2.93
N GLU A 48 0.40 -11.13 2.92
CA GLU A 48 1.00 -11.76 1.75
C GLU A 48 0.19 -12.96 1.30
N ILE A 49 -1.10 -12.71 0.97
CA ILE A 49 -2.09 -13.76 0.69
C ILE A 49 -1.85 -14.35 -0.71
N ARG A 50 -0.80 -15.17 -0.82
CA ARG A 50 -0.40 -15.90 -2.03
C ARG A 50 0.57 -17.03 -1.68
N ALA A 51 0.63 -18.07 -2.50
CA ALA A 51 1.69 -19.08 -2.40
C ALA A 51 2.91 -18.73 -3.26
N LYS A 52 2.70 -18.03 -4.38
CA LYS A 52 3.74 -17.62 -5.32
C LYS A 52 4.54 -16.43 -4.79
N ASP A 53 5.88 -16.49 -4.90
CA ASP A 53 6.77 -15.37 -4.56
C ASP A 53 6.55 -14.83 -3.12
N ASN A 54 6.47 -15.72 -2.12
CA ASN A 54 6.14 -15.40 -0.73
C ASN A 54 7.28 -15.81 0.21
N PHE A 55 8.04 -14.83 0.73
CA PHE A 55 9.14 -15.07 1.65
C PHE A 55 8.71 -15.61 3.02
N ALA A 56 7.53 -15.21 3.53
CA ALA A 56 7.04 -15.73 4.80
C ALA A 56 6.65 -17.21 4.69
N LEU A 57 6.02 -17.62 3.58
CA LEU A 57 5.75 -19.02 3.29
C LEU A 57 7.05 -19.81 3.12
N GLN A 58 8.01 -19.29 2.36
CA GLN A 58 9.30 -19.92 2.16
C GLN A 58 10.00 -20.17 3.50
N PHE A 59 10.09 -19.17 4.37
CA PHE A 59 10.64 -19.31 5.72
C PHE A 59 9.87 -20.35 6.55
N ALA A 60 8.54 -20.37 6.46
CA ALA A 60 7.73 -21.35 7.18
C ALA A 60 8.01 -22.79 6.72
N LEU A 61 8.21 -23.01 5.42
CA LEU A 61 8.61 -24.30 4.85
C LEU A 61 10.03 -24.69 5.27
N GLU A 62 10.98 -23.77 5.25
CA GLU A 62 12.35 -23.98 5.75
C GLU A 62 12.33 -24.44 7.22
N LYS A 63 11.60 -23.73 8.08
CA LYS A 63 11.46 -24.09 9.49
C LYS A 63 10.72 -25.39 9.74
N SER A 64 9.68 -25.67 8.94
CA SER A 64 8.96 -26.95 9.02
C SER A 64 9.90 -28.13 8.74
N LYS A 65 10.74 -28.02 7.73
CA LYS A 65 11.74 -29.04 7.39
C LYS A 65 12.85 -29.14 8.43
N GLU A 66 13.41 -28.00 8.87
CA GLU A 66 14.51 -27.94 9.87
C GLU A 66 14.10 -28.55 11.20
N LEU A 67 12.91 -28.24 11.68
CA LEU A 67 12.40 -28.66 12.99
C LEU A 67 11.62 -29.97 12.95
N ASN A 68 11.33 -30.51 11.77
CA ASN A 68 10.42 -31.65 11.54
C ASN A 68 9.04 -31.45 12.20
N LEU A 69 8.50 -30.23 12.08
CA LEU A 69 7.18 -29.86 12.60
C LEU A 69 6.19 -29.61 11.46
N SER A 70 4.92 -29.98 11.67
CA SER A 70 3.87 -29.74 10.70
C SER A 70 3.56 -28.24 10.57
N LEU A 71 3.29 -27.76 9.34
CA LEU A 71 2.95 -26.39 9.03
C LEU A 71 1.44 -26.24 8.84
N GLN A 72 0.85 -25.29 9.53
CA GLN A 72 -0.52 -24.80 9.29
C GLN A 72 -0.47 -23.37 8.75
N ILE A 73 -1.23 -23.12 7.68
CA ILE A 73 -1.32 -21.81 7.05
C ILE A 73 -2.74 -21.31 7.18
N ILE A 74 -2.92 -20.19 7.90
CA ILE A 74 -4.25 -19.68 8.21
C ILE A 74 -4.33 -18.19 7.86
N HIS A 75 -5.41 -17.86 7.15
CA HIS A 75 -5.83 -16.48 6.92
C HIS A 75 -7.03 -16.14 7.82
N PRO A 76 -6.91 -15.15 8.73
CA PRO A 76 -8.06 -14.67 9.48
C PRO A 76 -8.97 -13.89 8.54
N LYS A 77 -10.23 -14.33 8.39
CA LYS A 77 -11.17 -13.71 7.46
C LYS A 77 -11.52 -12.30 7.90
N ILE A 78 -11.25 -11.32 7.03
CA ILE A 78 -11.63 -9.93 7.22
C ILE A 78 -13.01 -9.69 6.59
N ASN A 79 -13.92 -9.07 7.33
CA ASN A 79 -15.23 -8.67 6.81
C ASN A 79 -15.20 -7.17 6.48
N TYR A 80 -15.59 -6.82 5.26
CA TYR A 80 -15.70 -5.45 4.79
C TYR A 80 -17.16 -5.03 4.66
N GLU A 81 -17.49 -3.82 5.10
CA GLU A 81 -18.84 -3.26 5.00
C GLU A 81 -19.31 -3.12 3.54
N ASN A 82 -18.38 -2.78 2.63
CA ASN A 82 -18.68 -2.66 1.21
C ASN A 82 -18.72 -4.04 0.55
N LYS A 83 -19.91 -4.47 0.09
CA LYS A 83 -20.11 -5.78 -0.53
C LYS A 83 -19.27 -6.03 -1.78
N TYR A 84 -19.03 -5.02 -2.61
CA TYR A 84 -18.24 -5.17 -3.85
C TYR A 84 -16.75 -5.36 -3.53
N LYS A 85 -16.25 -4.62 -2.53
CA LYS A 85 -14.91 -4.84 -2.00
C LYS A 85 -14.76 -6.23 -1.40
N GLN A 86 -15.76 -6.69 -0.61
CA GLN A 86 -15.76 -8.04 -0.05
C GLN A 86 -15.71 -9.10 -1.15
N MET A 87 -16.58 -8.97 -2.18
CA MET A 87 -16.59 -9.90 -3.31
C MET A 87 -15.26 -9.95 -4.06
N PHE A 88 -14.63 -8.78 -4.28
CA PHE A 88 -13.31 -8.72 -4.91
C PHE A 88 -12.27 -9.48 -4.08
N ILE A 89 -12.22 -9.21 -2.77
CA ILE A 89 -11.22 -9.82 -1.88
C ILE A 89 -11.48 -11.33 -1.73
N ASP A 90 -12.72 -11.77 -1.53
CA ASP A 90 -13.06 -13.20 -1.46
C ASP A 90 -12.65 -13.93 -2.74
N ASN A 91 -12.86 -13.34 -3.93
CA ASN A 91 -12.39 -13.92 -5.20
C ASN A 91 -10.86 -14.06 -5.26
N GLN A 92 -10.12 -13.06 -4.79
CA GLN A 92 -8.65 -13.12 -4.76
C GLN A 92 -8.15 -14.16 -3.75
N ILE A 93 -8.80 -14.30 -2.60
CA ILE A 93 -8.47 -15.33 -1.59
C ILE A 93 -8.69 -16.73 -2.16
N GLU A 94 -9.77 -16.96 -2.89
CA GLU A 94 -10.02 -18.26 -3.55
C GLU A 94 -8.96 -18.58 -4.62
N GLN A 95 -8.47 -17.57 -5.35
CA GLN A 95 -7.35 -17.75 -6.28
C GLN A 95 -6.06 -18.11 -5.54
N ALA A 96 -5.75 -17.43 -4.43
CA ALA A 96 -4.61 -17.76 -3.57
C ALA A 96 -4.73 -19.18 -3.00
N LYS A 97 -5.93 -19.60 -2.53
CA LYS A 97 -6.18 -20.94 -2.03
C LYS A 97 -5.84 -22.02 -3.06
N ARG A 98 -6.21 -21.81 -4.34
CA ARG A 98 -5.80 -22.73 -5.41
C ARG A 98 -4.29 -22.83 -5.56
N GLN A 99 -3.56 -21.71 -5.47
CA GLN A 99 -2.09 -21.73 -5.51
C GLN A 99 -1.51 -22.61 -4.39
N PHE A 100 -2.02 -22.49 -3.15
CA PHE A 100 -1.58 -23.32 -2.03
C PHE A 100 -1.91 -24.79 -2.25
N THR A 101 -3.12 -25.09 -2.69
CA THR A 101 -3.55 -26.46 -3.00
C THR A 101 -2.67 -27.11 -4.09
N ASN A 102 -2.31 -26.36 -5.13
CA ASN A 102 -1.48 -26.86 -6.24
C ASN A 102 -0.05 -27.22 -5.83
N ILE A 103 0.42 -26.71 -4.70
CA ILE A 103 1.73 -27.09 -4.12
C ILE A 103 1.59 -28.05 -2.91
N GLY A 104 0.40 -28.63 -2.73
CA GLY A 104 0.14 -29.61 -1.68
C GLY A 104 -0.01 -29.03 -0.27
N LEU A 105 -0.26 -27.73 -0.13
CA LEU A 105 -0.44 -27.05 1.16
C LEU A 105 -1.92 -26.75 1.44
N ASP A 106 -2.34 -26.98 2.68
CA ASP A 106 -3.68 -26.64 3.16
C ASP A 106 -3.70 -25.18 3.67
N PHE A 107 -4.46 -24.34 2.98
CA PHE A 107 -4.69 -22.93 3.33
C PHE A 107 -6.09 -22.75 3.88
N LYS A 108 -6.18 -22.47 5.18
CA LYS A 108 -7.45 -22.34 5.90
C LYS A 108 -7.85 -20.87 6.05
N ILE A 109 -9.14 -20.61 5.86
CA ILE A 109 -9.76 -19.30 6.08
C ILE A 109 -10.66 -19.44 7.32
N ILE A 110 -10.33 -18.71 8.39
CA ILE A 110 -11.01 -18.83 9.68
C ILE A 110 -11.62 -17.48 10.06
N LYS A 111 -12.88 -17.48 10.55
CA LYS A 111 -13.60 -16.25 10.95
C LYS A 111 -13.21 -15.72 12.33
N ASN A 112 -12.25 -16.33 12.99
CA ASN A 112 -11.78 -15.92 14.31
C ASN A 112 -10.75 -14.79 14.20
N THR A 113 -10.59 -14.04 15.28
CA THR A 113 -9.50 -13.06 15.39
C THR A 113 -8.13 -13.73 15.42
N PRO A 114 -7.04 -13.05 15.01
CA PRO A 114 -5.69 -13.58 15.15
C PRO A 114 -5.37 -14.13 16.54
N THR A 115 -5.84 -13.46 17.59
CA THR A 115 -5.62 -13.88 18.99
C THR A 115 -6.32 -15.20 19.31
N GLU A 116 -7.56 -15.37 18.86
CA GLU A 116 -8.33 -16.63 19.05
C GLU A 116 -7.68 -17.77 18.27
N ILE A 117 -7.33 -17.56 17.00
CA ILE A 117 -6.65 -18.57 16.17
C ILE A 117 -5.36 -19.05 16.84
N ILE A 118 -4.52 -18.12 17.33
CA ILE A 118 -3.27 -18.48 17.98
C ILE A 118 -3.51 -19.24 19.30
N LYS A 119 -4.51 -18.86 20.08
CA LYS A 119 -4.87 -19.57 21.32
C LYS A 119 -5.38 -20.97 21.06
N ASP A 120 -6.26 -21.14 20.07
CA ASP A 120 -6.87 -22.42 19.73
C ASP A 120 -5.84 -23.43 19.19
N ILE A 121 -4.87 -22.94 18.42
CA ILE A 121 -3.80 -23.79 17.84
C ILE A 121 -2.67 -24.03 18.82
N ASN A 122 -2.37 -23.06 19.69
CA ASN A 122 -1.23 -23.07 20.62
C ASN A 122 0.10 -23.50 19.93
N PRO A 123 0.57 -22.72 18.91
CA PRO A 123 1.67 -23.15 18.06
C PRO A 123 3.00 -23.22 18.81
N ALA A 124 3.88 -24.12 18.35
CA ALA A 124 5.29 -24.16 18.77
C ALA A 124 6.06 -22.92 18.28
N LEU A 125 5.77 -22.52 17.06
CA LEU A 125 6.37 -21.38 16.35
C LEU A 125 5.29 -20.62 15.59
N LEU A 126 5.22 -19.31 15.78
CA LEU A 126 4.35 -18.40 15.03
C LEU A 126 5.16 -17.59 14.02
N ILE A 127 4.74 -17.61 12.77
CA ILE A 127 5.28 -16.79 11.68
C ILE A 127 4.17 -15.85 11.21
N ILE A 128 4.49 -14.57 11.08
CA ILE A 128 3.55 -13.52 10.67
C ILE A 128 4.15 -12.64 9.58
N ASP A 129 3.28 -12.05 8.76
CA ASP A 129 3.67 -11.04 7.78
C ASP A 129 3.98 -9.69 8.46
N PHE A 130 4.98 -8.97 7.95
CA PHE A 130 5.19 -7.57 8.30
C PHE A 130 4.00 -6.73 7.89
N ASN A 131 3.40 -6.02 8.85
CA ASN A 131 2.32 -5.06 8.58
C ASN A 131 2.33 -3.93 9.60
N PRO A 132 2.84 -2.72 9.26
CA PRO A 132 3.02 -1.63 10.20
C PRO A 132 1.72 -0.93 10.62
N ILE A 133 0.59 -1.21 9.97
CA ILE A 133 -0.70 -0.63 10.35
C ILE A 133 -1.50 -1.50 11.33
N LEU A 134 -1.07 -2.74 11.58
CA LEU A 134 -1.74 -3.63 12.51
C LEU A 134 -1.25 -3.40 13.95
N ASN A 135 -2.20 -3.44 14.89
CA ASN A 135 -1.87 -3.40 16.30
C ASN A 135 -1.40 -4.78 16.78
N ARG A 136 -0.10 -4.93 16.99
CA ARG A 136 0.55 -6.18 17.41
C ARG A 136 0.74 -6.31 18.94
N LYS A 137 0.08 -5.47 19.76
CA LYS A 137 0.24 -5.51 21.22
C LYS A 137 -0.13 -6.88 21.83
N TYR A 138 -1.09 -7.57 21.24
CA TYR A 138 -1.53 -8.90 21.69
C TYR A 138 -0.42 -9.96 21.62
N LEU A 139 0.55 -9.81 20.72
CA LEU A 139 1.66 -10.74 20.56
C LEU A 139 2.56 -10.82 21.78
N LYS A 140 2.61 -9.77 22.62
CA LYS A 140 3.38 -9.78 23.87
C LYS A 140 2.95 -10.88 24.85
N ASN A 141 1.66 -11.26 24.76
CA ASN A 141 1.04 -12.26 25.66
C ASN A 141 1.04 -13.67 25.05
N ILE A 142 1.56 -13.85 23.83
CA ILE A 142 1.63 -15.15 23.18
C ILE A 142 2.83 -15.92 23.69
N ASP A 143 2.63 -17.18 24.10
CA ASP A 143 3.63 -18.03 24.70
C ASP A 143 4.26 -19.01 23.70
N CYS A 144 4.85 -18.48 22.63
CA CYS A 144 5.69 -19.22 21.69
C CYS A 144 6.72 -18.30 21.04
N LYS A 145 7.69 -18.87 20.33
CA LYS A 145 8.60 -18.14 19.45
C LYS A 145 7.84 -17.46 18.34
N ILE A 146 8.15 -16.19 18.02
CA ILE A 146 7.49 -15.41 16.97
C ILE A 146 8.53 -14.80 16.05
N TYR A 147 8.36 -15.03 14.74
CA TYR A 147 9.08 -14.33 13.68
C TYR A 147 8.11 -13.52 12.82
N GLU A 148 8.48 -12.27 12.54
CA GLU A 148 7.82 -11.42 11.56
C GLU A 148 8.71 -11.35 10.31
N ILE A 149 8.11 -11.60 9.13
CA ILE A 149 8.84 -11.63 7.86
C ILE A 149 8.42 -10.45 7.00
N ASP A 150 9.40 -9.63 6.57
CA ASP A 150 9.16 -8.54 5.63
C ASP A 150 9.42 -8.98 4.18
N GLY A 151 8.43 -9.58 3.57
CA GLY A 151 8.37 -9.90 2.15
C GLY A 151 7.59 -8.89 1.32
N TYR A 152 6.92 -7.94 1.99
CA TYR A 152 6.11 -6.93 1.32
C TYR A 152 6.95 -5.81 0.69
N ASN A 153 8.06 -5.44 1.33
CA ASN A 153 8.98 -4.44 0.85
C ASN A 153 10.14 -5.07 0.05
N ILE A 154 10.68 -4.35 -0.91
CA ILE A 154 11.88 -4.81 -1.64
C ILE A 154 13.05 -4.87 -0.66
N ILE A 155 13.27 -3.79 0.07
CA ILE A 155 14.21 -3.78 1.19
C ILE A 155 13.41 -3.81 2.48
N PRO A 156 13.66 -4.74 3.42
CA PRO A 156 12.92 -4.76 4.67
C PRO A 156 12.90 -3.40 5.35
N ALA A 157 11.72 -2.99 5.83
CA ALA A 157 11.50 -1.62 6.32
C ALA A 157 12.49 -1.21 7.43
N ARG A 158 12.83 -2.16 8.35
CA ARG A 158 13.80 -1.92 9.41
C ARG A 158 15.27 -1.89 8.94
N VAL A 159 15.53 -2.47 7.75
CA VAL A 159 16.85 -2.44 7.13
C VAL A 159 17.09 -1.15 6.36
N VAL A 160 16.08 -0.70 5.63
CA VAL A 160 16.23 0.53 4.83
C VAL A 160 16.47 1.74 5.72
N SER A 161 15.76 1.84 6.86
CA SER A 161 15.96 2.90 7.85
C SER A 161 15.54 2.44 9.24
N ASP A 162 16.24 2.92 10.25
CA ASP A 162 15.99 2.70 11.68
C ASP A 162 15.10 3.78 12.31
N LYS A 163 14.62 4.74 11.51
CA LYS A 163 13.81 5.88 11.94
C LYS A 163 12.80 6.32 10.90
N GLN A 164 11.86 7.16 11.33
CA GLN A 164 10.93 7.83 10.43
C GLN A 164 11.69 8.72 9.43
N GLU A 165 11.51 8.48 8.16
CA GLU A 165 12.10 9.29 7.09
C GLU A 165 11.28 10.53 6.82
N TYR A 166 11.97 11.64 6.65
CA TYR A 166 11.33 12.93 6.45
C TYR A 166 10.70 13.07 5.05
N SER A 167 11.32 12.48 4.04
CA SER A 167 10.90 12.64 2.64
C SER A 167 11.30 11.47 1.76
N ALA A 168 10.70 11.39 0.57
CA ALA A 168 11.11 10.43 -0.44
C ALA A 168 12.58 10.60 -0.88
N ALA A 169 13.13 11.81 -0.81
CA ALA A 169 14.52 12.05 -1.19
C ALA A 169 15.49 11.34 -0.24
N THR A 170 15.25 11.41 1.07
CA THR A 170 16.11 10.76 2.07
C THR A 170 16.01 9.24 2.00
N LEU A 171 14.80 8.70 1.85
CA LEU A 171 14.60 7.25 1.72
C LEU A 171 15.18 6.70 0.40
N ARG A 172 14.99 7.42 -0.72
CA ARG A 172 15.50 7.02 -2.05
C ARG A 172 17.00 6.76 -2.03
N THR A 173 17.77 7.65 -1.43
CA THR A 173 19.23 7.46 -1.32
C THR A 173 19.56 6.17 -0.58
N LYS A 174 18.87 5.89 0.53
CA LYS A 174 19.07 4.66 1.30
C LYS A 174 18.67 3.41 0.51
N ILE A 175 17.54 3.46 -0.21
CA ILE A 175 17.10 2.37 -1.08
C ILE A 175 18.16 2.08 -2.15
N TYR A 176 18.62 3.08 -2.88
CA TYR A 176 19.58 2.88 -3.96
C TYR A 176 20.86 2.19 -3.47
N HIS A 177 21.38 2.58 -2.32
CA HIS A 177 22.60 1.96 -1.79
C HIS A 177 22.38 0.55 -1.18
N LYS A 178 21.15 0.17 -0.86
CA LYS A 178 20.87 -1.10 -0.17
C LYS A 178 20.11 -2.12 -1.03
N ILE A 179 19.59 -1.76 -2.19
CA ILE A 179 18.68 -2.62 -2.98
C ILE A 179 19.35 -3.89 -3.52
N TYR A 180 20.66 -3.82 -3.82
CA TYR A 180 21.38 -4.86 -4.53
C TYR A 180 21.20 -6.29 -3.93
N PRO A 181 21.42 -6.54 -2.63
CA PRO A 181 21.28 -7.88 -2.06
C PRO A 181 19.82 -8.35 -1.89
N PHE A 182 18.85 -7.46 -2.03
CA PHE A 182 17.44 -7.77 -1.80
C PHE A 182 16.64 -7.97 -3.08
N LEU A 183 17.15 -7.55 -4.23
CA LEU A 183 16.49 -7.75 -5.50
C LEU A 183 16.94 -9.07 -6.12
N THR A 184 16.27 -10.13 -5.75
CA THR A 184 16.55 -11.52 -6.12
C THR A 184 15.37 -12.13 -6.86
N GLU A 185 15.58 -13.20 -7.62
CA GLU A 185 14.50 -14.04 -8.15
C GLU A 185 13.99 -14.99 -7.05
N PHE A 186 12.73 -15.36 -7.18
CA PHE A 186 12.14 -16.36 -6.30
C PHE A 186 12.36 -17.78 -6.83
N GLU A 187 12.41 -18.75 -5.93
CA GLU A 187 12.22 -20.14 -6.31
C GLU A 187 10.73 -20.35 -6.70
N ASN A 188 10.50 -20.92 -7.88
CA ASN A 188 9.13 -21.09 -8.37
C ASN A 188 8.44 -22.27 -7.69
N LEU A 189 7.66 -21.99 -6.66
CA LEU A 189 6.82 -23.00 -5.98
C LEU A 189 5.59 -23.39 -6.79
N THR A 190 5.01 -22.49 -7.56
CA THR A 190 3.84 -22.74 -8.40
C THR A 190 3.93 -21.98 -9.72
N LYS A 191 3.41 -22.60 -10.78
CA LYS A 191 3.29 -22.00 -12.12
C LYS A 191 1.88 -21.44 -12.39
N GLU A 192 0.97 -21.50 -11.43
CA GLU A 192 -0.38 -21.03 -11.62
C GLU A 192 -0.43 -19.51 -11.78
N TYR A 193 -1.02 -19.06 -12.87
CA TYR A 193 -1.31 -17.67 -13.14
C TYR A 193 -2.68 -17.30 -12.56
N ILE A 194 -2.71 -16.18 -11.85
CA ILE A 194 -3.93 -15.60 -11.27
C ILE A 194 -4.22 -14.23 -11.89
N GLU A 195 -5.37 -13.66 -11.57
CA GLU A 195 -5.83 -12.39 -12.16
C GLU A 195 -4.78 -11.27 -12.10
N SER A 196 -4.07 -11.14 -10.98
CA SER A 196 -3.04 -10.11 -10.81
C SER A 196 -1.85 -10.25 -11.77
N ASP A 197 -1.49 -11.49 -12.16
CA ASP A 197 -0.43 -11.72 -13.16
C ASP A 197 -0.87 -11.22 -14.56
N PHE A 198 -2.14 -11.44 -14.94
CA PHE A 198 -2.68 -10.93 -16.20
C PHE A 198 -2.74 -9.41 -16.22
N ILE A 199 -3.12 -8.78 -15.10
CA ILE A 199 -3.14 -7.31 -14.96
C ILE A 199 -1.71 -6.75 -15.07
N LEU A 200 -0.71 -7.39 -14.46
CA LEU A 200 0.69 -6.98 -14.59
C LEU A 200 1.16 -7.08 -16.04
N ASN A 201 0.88 -8.19 -16.71
CA ASN A 201 1.26 -8.40 -18.10
C ASN A 201 0.59 -7.38 -19.04
N ASP A 202 -0.70 -7.09 -18.86
CA ASP A 202 -1.42 -6.05 -19.61
C ASP A 202 -0.79 -4.67 -19.38
N PHE A 203 -0.45 -4.34 -18.14
CA PHE A 203 0.20 -3.07 -17.81
C PHE A 203 1.54 -2.92 -18.51
N ILE A 204 2.41 -3.92 -18.43
CA ILE A 204 3.73 -3.88 -19.04
C ILE A 204 3.64 -3.78 -20.56
N LYS A 205 2.75 -4.57 -21.17
CA LYS A 205 2.63 -4.67 -22.63
C LYS A 205 1.96 -3.44 -23.27
N ASN A 206 0.93 -2.89 -22.59
CA ASN A 206 0.01 -1.94 -23.25
C ASN A 206 0.03 -0.54 -22.63
N LYS A 207 0.58 -0.33 -21.42
CA LYS A 207 0.41 0.92 -20.66
C LYS A 207 1.71 1.53 -20.19
N LEU A 208 2.69 0.72 -19.78
CA LEU A 208 3.93 1.20 -19.15
C LEU A 208 4.72 2.14 -20.05
N GLU A 209 4.72 1.93 -21.39
CA GLU A 209 5.39 2.80 -22.38
C GLU A 209 4.91 4.25 -22.33
N TYR A 210 3.66 4.48 -21.90
CA TYR A 210 3.03 5.81 -21.83
C TYR A 210 2.93 6.36 -20.39
N TYR A 211 3.51 5.65 -19.41
CA TYR A 211 3.24 5.91 -18.00
C TYR A 211 3.73 7.28 -17.55
N THR A 212 4.95 7.68 -17.92
CA THR A 212 5.53 8.96 -17.50
C THR A 212 4.72 10.15 -18.00
N GLU A 213 4.23 10.08 -19.22
CA GLU A 213 3.47 11.16 -19.85
C GLU A 213 2.06 11.27 -19.27
N TYR A 214 1.37 10.15 -19.08
CA TYR A 214 -0.07 10.15 -18.81
C TYR A 214 -0.49 9.70 -17.42
N LYS A 215 0.40 9.28 -16.51
CA LYS A 215 0.02 8.77 -15.17
C LYS A 215 -0.86 9.71 -14.34
N ASN A 216 -0.81 11.02 -14.60
CA ASN A 216 -1.62 12.03 -13.91
C ASN A 216 -2.85 12.47 -14.69
N ASN A 217 -3.07 11.97 -15.91
CA ASN A 217 -4.19 12.34 -16.76
C ASN A 217 -5.38 11.37 -16.56
N PRO A 218 -6.48 11.78 -15.90
CA PRO A 218 -7.59 10.90 -15.61
C PRO A 218 -8.39 10.45 -16.86
N SER A 219 -8.17 11.09 -18.02
CA SER A 219 -8.78 10.69 -19.29
C SER A 219 -7.98 9.62 -20.03
N LYS A 220 -6.81 9.20 -19.49
CA LYS A 220 -5.94 8.17 -20.09
C LYS A 220 -5.88 6.93 -19.20
N ASN A 221 -6.03 5.77 -19.80
CA ASN A 221 -6.00 4.48 -19.09
C ASN A 221 -4.59 3.89 -19.11
N VAL A 222 -3.66 4.51 -18.37
CA VAL A 222 -2.26 4.06 -18.28
C VAL A 222 -1.82 3.60 -16.89
N LEU A 223 -2.74 3.61 -15.92
CA LEU A 223 -2.42 3.11 -14.58
C LEU A 223 -2.31 1.59 -14.58
N SER A 224 -1.46 1.08 -13.69
CA SER A 224 -1.23 -0.37 -13.58
C SER A 224 -2.46 -1.14 -13.08
N GLY A 225 -3.29 -0.51 -12.24
CA GLY A 225 -4.40 -1.20 -11.56
C GLY A 225 -3.96 -2.19 -10.48
N LEU A 226 -2.67 -2.20 -10.13
CA LEU A 226 -2.09 -3.20 -9.23
C LEU A 226 -2.26 -2.88 -7.74
N SER A 227 -2.60 -1.65 -7.33
CA SER A 227 -2.62 -1.25 -5.92
C SER A 227 -3.53 -2.13 -5.05
N LYS A 228 -4.68 -2.53 -5.56
CA LYS A 228 -5.65 -3.41 -4.89
C LYS A 228 -5.15 -4.86 -4.70
N TYR A 229 -4.27 -5.32 -5.59
CA TYR A 229 -3.65 -6.65 -5.45
C TYR A 229 -2.41 -6.61 -4.55
N LEU A 230 -1.65 -5.52 -4.61
CA LEU A 230 -0.46 -5.31 -3.78
C LEU A 230 -0.82 -5.15 -2.30
N ASN A 231 -1.93 -4.50 -1.95
CA ASN A 231 -2.28 -4.18 -0.56
C ASN A 231 -2.37 -5.40 0.35
N LEU A 232 -3.05 -6.45 -0.10
CA LEU A 232 -3.15 -7.74 0.61
C LEU A 232 -2.20 -8.81 0.04
N GLY A 233 -1.25 -8.38 -0.78
CA GLY A 233 -0.18 -9.21 -1.29
C GLY A 233 -0.62 -10.35 -2.21
N PHE A 234 -1.72 -10.20 -2.94
CA PHE A 234 -2.12 -11.16 -4.01
C PHE A 234 -1.09 -11.19 -5.15
N ILE A 235 -0.23 -10.18 -5.22
CA ILE A 235 0.98 -10.18 -6.05
C ILE A 235 2.14 -9.60 -5.24
N SER A 236 3.34 -10.14 -5.44
CA SER A 236 4.56 -9.63 -4.80
C SER A 236 5.00 -8.30 -5.42
N SER A 237 5.35 -7.31 -4.59
CA SER A 237 5.99 -6.06 -5.04
C SER A 237 7.29 -6.36 -5.79
N GLN A 238 8.07 -7.33 -5.31
CA GLN A 238 9.34 -7.74 -5.94
C GLN A 238 9.10 -8.38 -7.30
N ARG A 239 8.06 -9.23 -7.46
CA ARG A 239 7.69 -9.78 -8.77
C ARG A 239 7.34 -8.67 -9.76
N VAL A 240 6.58 -7.67 -9.35
CA VAL A 240 6.25 -6.52 -10.22
C VAL A 240 7.51 -5.77 -10.65
N VAL A 241 8.45 -5.51 -9.72
CA VAL A 241 9.73 -4.87 -10.03
C VAL A 241 10.51 -5.70 -11.03
N LEU A 242 10.67 -7.01 -10.79
CA LEU A 242 11.42 -7.93 -11.65
C LEU A 242 10.88 -7.96 -13.09
N GLU A 243 9.56 -8.04 -13.26
CA GLU A 243 8.95 -8.06 -14.60
C GLU A 243 9.06 -6.69 -15.31
N VAL A 244 8.99 -5.58 -14.57
CA VAL A 244 9.18 -4.24 -15.13
C VAL A 244 10.61 -4.04 -15.61
N ILE A 245 11.62 -4.42 -14.83
CA ILE A 245 13.02 -4.24 -15.23
C ILE A 245 13.41 -5.12 -16.44
N LYS A 246 12.85 -6.33 -16.52
CA LYS A 246 13.07 -7.25 -17.67
C LYS A 246 12.37 -6.80 -18.95
N SER A 247 11.38 -5.92 -18.85
CA SER A 247 10.61 -5.45 -20.01
C SER A 247 11.49 -4.66 -21.00
N LYS A 248 11.06 -4.59 -22.26
CA LYS A 248 11.71 -3.80 -23.31
C LYS A 248 11.28 -2.34 -23.35
N VAL A 249 10.45 -1.91 -22.39
CA VAL A 249 9.99 -0.52 -22.25
C VAL A 249 11.17 0.40 -21.94
N ASN A 250 11.10 1.67 -22.37
CA ASN A 250 12.20 2.61 -22.14
C ASN A 250 12.42 2.89 -20.63
N ASP A 251 13.66 3.21 -20.27
CA ASP A 251 14.07 3.34 -18.87
C ASP A 251 13.38 4.49 -18.14
N ILE A 252 12.99 5.56 -18.82
CA ILE A 252 12.29 6.70 -18.21
C ILE A 252 10.94 6.27 -17.65
N ASN A 253 10.20 5.42 -18.36
CA ASN A 253 8.92 4.90 -17.92
C ASN A 253 9.06 3.87 -16.80
N LYS A 254 10.08 2.98 -16.90
CA LYS A 254 10.42 2.05 -15.81
C LYS A 254 10.75 2.83 -14.53
N GLU A 255 11.69 3.76 -14.58
CA GLU A 255 12.11 4.58 -13.44
C GLU A 255 10.94 5.33 -12.80
N THR A 256 10.08 5.94 -13.63
CA THR A 256 8.91 6.67 -13.14
C THR A 256 7.94 5.75 -12.39
N PHE A 257 7.74 4.53 -12.87
CA PHE A 257 6.88 3.55 -12.21
C PHE A 257 7.53 2.97 -10.96
N LEU A 258 8.80 2.61 -11.02
CA LEU A 258 9.55 2.05 -9.89
C LEU A 258 9.71 3.05 -8.74
N GLU A 259 9.83 4.35 -9.02
CA GLU A 259 9.80 5.40 -7.98
C GLU A 259 8.50 5.32 -7.15
N GLU A 260 7.34 5.13 -7.78
CA GLU A 260 6.08 5.03 -7.07
C GLU A 260 5.96 3.68 -6.32
N LEU A 261 6.34 2.59 -6.97
CA LEU A 261 6.20 1.23 -6.43
C LEU A 261 7.17 0.94 -5.28
N ILE A 262 8.40 1.44 -5.34
CA ILE A 262 9.43 1.19 -4.33
C ILE A 262 9.49 2.37 -3.38
N VAL A 263 9.96 3.54 -3.84
CA VAL A 263 10.29 4.65 -2.94
C VAL A 263 9.05 5.17 -2.22
N ARG A 264 7.96 5.43 -2.96
CA ARG A 264 6.76 6.02 -2.35
C ARG A 264 6.01 5.03 -1.48
N LYS A 265 5.88 3.78 -1.93
CA LYS A 265 5.23 2.72 -1.15
C LYS A 265 6.00 2.41 0.14
N GLU A 266 7.31 2.23 0.06
CA GLU A 266 8.14 1.90 1.23
C GLU A 266 8.30 3.08 2.19
N LEU A 267 8.24 4.33 1.70
CA LEU A 267 8.15 5.51 2.57
C LEU A 267 6.87 5.49 3.42
N SER A 268 5.77 4.98 2.87
CA SER A 268 4.51 4.88 3.61
C SER A 268 4.59 3.82 4.70
N ASP A 269 5.19 2.67 4.43
CA ASP A 269 5.43 1.64 5.43
C ASP A 269 6.42 2.12 6.52
N ASN A 270 7.50 2.82 6.14
CA ASN A 270 8.43 3.45 7.07
C ASN A 270 7.71 4.44 8.00
N PHE A 271 6.87 5.31 7.44
CA PHE A 271 6.09 6.24 8.25
C PHE A 271 5.20 5.52 9.26
N CYS A 272 4.40 4.55 8.81
CA CYS A 272 3.49 3.82 9.70
C CYS A 272 4.22 2.99 10.77
N LEU A 273 5.45 2.53 10.48
CA LEU A 273 6.27 1.77 11.41
C LEU A 273 6.82 2.63 12.56
N TYR A 274 7.22 3.87 12.28
CA TYR A 274 7.95 4.72 13.23
C TYR A 274 7.16 5.92 13.75
N ALA A 275 6.06 6.31 13.08
CA ALA A 275 5.25 7.44 13.52
C ALA A 275 4.48 7.14 14.80
N LYS A 276 4.31 8.15 15.65
CA LYS A 276 3.47 8.06 16.85
C LYS A 276 2.04 7.66 16.53
N SER A 277 1.51 8.21 15.45
CA SER A 277 0.20 7.87 14.90
C SER A 277 0.19 8.16 13.39
N PHE A 278 -0.56 7.38 12.64
CA PHE A 278 -0.82 7.59 11.22
C PHE A 278 -2.30 7.87 10.92
N LYS A 279 -3.11 8.09 11.99
CA LYS A 279 -4.56 8.38 11.89
C LYS A 279 -4.95 9.73 12.47
N ASP A 280 -3.96 10.55 12.88
CA ASP A 280 -4.16 11.90 13.40
C ASP A 280 -3.01 12.83 13.01
N PHE A 281 -3.09 14.08 13.44
CA PHE A 281 -2.09 15.11 13.10
C PHE A 281 -0.85 15.12 14.01
N SER A 282 -0.69 14.17 14.93
CA SER A 282 0.44 14.17 15.87
C SER A 282 1.81 13.90 15.21
N SER A 283 1.81 13.33 14.02
CA SER A 283 3.03 12.96 13.30
C SER A 283 3.28 13.76 12.01
N ILE A 284 2.48 14.82 11.74
CA ILE A 284 2.76 15.72 10.62
C ILE A 284 3.84 16.76 10.97
N PRO A 285 4.47 17.41 9.97
CA PRO A 285 5.44 18.45 10.22
C PRO A 285 4.87 19.60 11.08
N ASN A 286 5.67 20.12 12.02
CA ASN A 286 5.25 21.20 12.93
C ASN A 286 4.77 22.45 12.17
N TRP A 287 5.44 22.81 11.06
CA TRP A 287 5.05 23.96 10.23
C TRP A 287 3.63 23.80 9.65
N ALA A 288 3.26 22.58 9.27
CA ALA A 288 1.94 22.27 8.71
C ALA A 288 0.86 22.33 9.78
N ASN A 289 1.12 21.73 10.95
CA ASN A 289 0.18 21.74 12.07
C ASN A 289 -0.06 23.18 12.58
N ALA A 290 1.00 23.96 12.77
CA ALA A 290 0.90 25.38 13.16
C ALA A 290 0.12 26.19 12.13
N SER A 291 0.41 26.02 10.84
CA SER A 291 -0.29 26.71 9.77
C SER A 291 -1.79 26.37 9.74
N LEU A 292 -2.15 25.10 9.82
CA LEU A 292 -3.56 24.68 9.86
C LEU A 292 -4.31 25.19 11.10
N ASN A 293 -3.64 25.25 12.26
CA ASN A 293 -4.23 25.82 13.48
C ASN A 293 -4.51 27.32 13.35
N ASN A 294 -3.58 28.08 12.77
CA ASN A 294 -3.77 29.51 12.52
C ASN A 294 -4.96 29.81 11.61
N HIS A 295 -5.29 28.90 10.71
CA HIS A 295 -6.42 29.00 9.77
C HIS A 295 -7.68 28.26 10.22
N SER A 296 -7.74 27.80 11.45
CA SER A 296 -8.86 27.00 11.97
C SER A 296 -10.21 27.75 12.00
N GLN A 297 -10.16 29.09 12.18
CA GLN A 297 -11.33 29.97 12.23
C GLN A 297 -11.66 30.68 10.92
N ASP A 298 -10.94 30.36 9.85
CA ASP A 298 -11.18 30.99 8.56
C ASP A 298 -12.55 30.62 7.99
N PHE A 299 -13.18 31.59 7.35
CA PHE A 299 -14.47 31.39 6.70
C PHE A 299 -14.39 30.35 5.58
N ARG A 300 -15.31 29.41 5.59
CA ARG A 300 -15.48 28.38 4.56
C ARG A 300 -16.75 28.65 3.76
N PRO A 301 -16.62 28.98 2.45
CA PRO A 301 -17.80 29.28 1.61
C PRO A 301 -18.77 28.10 1.48
N TYR A 302 -18.27 26.88 1.62
CA TYR A 302 -19.05 25.65 1.53
C TYR A 302 -18.70 24.73 2.69
N LEU A 303 -19.72 24.17 3.32
CA LEU A 303 -19.62 23.09 4.30
C LEU A 303 -20.60 22.00 3.88
N TYR A 304 -20.16 20.76 3.99
CA TYR A 304 -20.98 19.59 3.63
C TYR A 304 -21.03 18.60 4.78
N LEU A 305 -22.19 17.99 4.96
CA LEU A 305 -22.35 16.89 5.89
C LEU A 305 -21.62 15.63 5.36
N PRO A 306 -21.16 14.74 6.25
CA PRO A 306 -20.48 13.48 5.83
C PRO A 306 -21.30 12.67 4.80
N GLN A 307 -22.63 12.64 4.95
CA GLN A 307 -23.53 11.94 4.05
C GLN A 307 -23.59 12.58 2.65
N GLU A 308 -23.51 13.92 2.55
CA GLU A 308 -23.47 14.63 1.28
C GLU A 308 -22.16 14.35 0.54
N LEU A 309 -21.04 14.32 1.29
CA LEU A 309 -19.74 13.94 0.77
C LEU A 309 -19.73 12.47 0.30
N GLU A 310 -20.23 11.56 1.11
CA GLU A 310 -20.31 10.15 0.77
C GLU A 310 -21.13 9.89 -0.50
N THR A 311 -22.26 10.60 -0.65
CA THR A 311 -23.17 10.47 -1.81
C THR A 311 -22.82 11.38 -2.98
N ALA A 312 -21.64 12.03 -2.95
CA ALA A 312 -21.14 12.89 -4.04
C ALA A 312 -22.08 14.07 -4.39
N LYS A 313 -22.69 14.71 -3.40
CA LYS A 313 -23.64 15.82 -3.55
C LYS A 313 -23.01 17.18 -3.19
N THR A 314 -21.89 17.53 -3.86
CA THR A 314 -21.26 18.84 -3.71
C THR A 314 -21.46 19.71 -4.94
N HIS A 315 -21.06 20.98 -4.87
CA HIS A 315 -21.08 21.89 -6.02
C HIS A 315 -19.99 21.55 -7.07
N ASP A 316 -18.98 20.75 -6.71
CA ASP A 316 -17.81 20.46 -7.57
C ASP A 316 -18.03 19.16 -8.36
N LYS A 317 -18.28 19.31 -9.65
CA LYS A 317 -18.55 18.18 -10.56
C LYS A 317 -17.37 17.21 -10.66
N LEU A 318 -16.12 17.68 -10.60
CA LEU A 318 -14.94 16.82 -10.66
C LEU A 318 -14.80 16.02 -9.38
N TRP A 319 -15.01 16.65 -8.22
CA TRP A 319 -14.99 15.96 -6.94
C TRP A 319 -16.10 14.89 -6.85
N ASN A 320 -17.31 15.26 -7.26
CA ASN A 320 -18.44 14.31 -7.29
C ASN A 320 -18.15 13.11 -8.20
N ALA A 321 -17.58 13.35 -9.40
CA ALA A 321 -17.14 12.27 -10.28
C ALA A 321 -16.05 11.40 -9.66
N THR A 322 -15.13 11.99 -8.93
CA THR A 322 -14.04 11.28 -8.24
C THR A 322 -14.58 10.42 -7.09
N GLN A 323 -15.48 10.96 -6.27
CA GLN A 323 -16.15 10.21 -5.20
C GLN A 323 -17.01 9.07 -5.76
N THR A 324 -17.74 9.33 -6.85
CA THR A 324 -18.53 8.30 -7.52
C THR A 324 -17.65 7.17 -8.09
N GLN A 325 -16.47 7.52 -8.65
CA GLN A 325 -15.49 6.51 -9.08
C GLN A 325 -15.03 5.66 -7.91
N LEU A 326 -14.71 6.28 -6.77
CA LEU A 326 -14.29 5.55 -5.56
C LEU A 326 -15.37 4.55 -5.12
N VAL A 327 -16.62 4.99 -5.05
CA VAL A 327 -17.74 4.15 -4.60
C VAL A 327 -18.02 3.00 -5.58
N LYS A 328 -17.96 3.28 -6.90
CA LYS A 328 -18.33 2.34 -7.95
C LYS A 328 -17.22 1.36 -8.31
N ASP A 329 -16.01 1.88 -8.50
CA ASP A 329 -14.88 1.11 -9.04
C ASP A 329 -13.90 0.68 -7.95
N GLY A 330 -14.03 1.18 -6.70
CA GLY A 330 -13.11 0.92 -5.59
C GLY A 330 -11.72 1.51 -5.78
N VAL A 331 -11.53 2.42 -6.72
CA VAL A 331 -10.23 3.04 -7.04
C VAL A 331 -10.40 4.51 -7.40
N ILE A 332 -9.36 5.30 -7.17
CA ILE A 332 -9.25 6.69 -7.64
C ILE A 332 -7.89 6.88 -8.29
N PHE A 333 -7.82 7.67 -9.34
CA PHE A 333 -6.55 8.17 -9.87
C PHE A 333 -5.72 8.84 -8.77
N GLY A 334 -4.44 8.48 -8.64
CA GLY A 334 -3.59 9.02 -7.57
C GLY A 334 -3.56 10.56 -7.53
N TYR A 335 -3.51 11.21 -8.70
CA TYR A 335 -3.60 12.67 -8.82
C TYR A 335 -4.94 13.23 -8.33
N LEU A 336 -6.04 12.58 -8.65
CA LEU A 336 -7.38 12.99 -8.21
C LEU A 336 -7.64 12.60 -6.74
N ARG A 337 -6.98 11.56 -6.20
CA ARG A 337 -7.05 11.23 -4.76
C ARG A 337 -6.52 12.38 -3.90
N MET A 338 -5.43 13.03 -4.34
CA MET A 338 -4.94 14.24 -3.68
C MET A 338 -5.92 15.40 -3.75
N TYR A 339 -6.52 15.65 -4.92
CA TYR A 339 -7.55 16.68 -5.09
C TYR A 339 -8.76 16.41 -4.18
N TRP A 340 -9.25 15.20 -4.19
CA TRP A 340 -10.37 14.72 -3.39
C TRP A 340 -10.15 14.96 -1.88
N ALA A 341 -9.01 14.55 -1.34
CA ALA A 341 -8.70 14.74 0.07
C ALA A 341 -8.51 16.23 0.44
N LYS A 342 -7.88 17.04 -0.43
CA LYS A 342 -7.71 18.48 -0.20
C LYS A 342 -9.05 19.21 -0.15
N LYS A 343 -10.02 18.80 -0.94
CA LYS A 343 -11.36 19.40 -0.93
C LYS A 343 -12.11 19.07 0.37
N LEU A 344 -11.91 17.90 0.95
CA LEU A 344 -12.44 17.59 2.27
C LEU A 344 -11.94 18.59 3.33
N LEU A 345 -10.63 18.98 3.30
CA LEU A 345 -10.09 20.00 4.19
C LEU A 345 -10.77 21.36 3.99
N GLU A 346 -11.09 21.73 2.74
CA GLU A 346 -11.74 23.02 2.43
C GLU A 346 -13.22 23.05 2.84
N TRP A 347 -13.90 21.89 2.96
CA TRP A 347 -15.37 21.77 3.05
C TRP A 347 -15.90 21.15 4.34
N THR A 348 -15.05 20.94 5.33
CA THR A 348 -15.43 20.47 6.68
C THR A 348 -15.11 21.53 7.73
N SER A 349 -15.74 21.46 8.88
CA SER A 349 -15.60 22.47 9.93
C SER A 349 -14.19 22.53 10.53
N THR A 350 -13.54 21.35 10.65
CA THR A 350 -12.21 21.22 11.23
C THR A 350 -11.31 20.31 10.38
N LYS A 351 -9.98 20.44 10.53
CA LYS A 351 -9.03 19.53 9.91
C LYS A 351 -9.20 18.09 10.40
N GLU A 352 -9.55 17.91 11.66
CA GLU A 352 -9.79 16.60 12.28
C GLU A 352 -11.01 15.91 11.66
N GLU A 353 -12.08 16.65 11.41
CA GLU A 353 -13.25 16.15 10.70
C GLU A 353 -12.90 15.77 9.25
N ALA A 354 -12.13 16.60 8.54
CA ALA A 354 -11.64 16.30 7.20
C ALA A 354 -10.86 14.97 7.16
N LEU A 355 -9.95 14.79 8.11
CA LEU A 355 -9.14 13.58 8.21
C LEU A 355 -9.99 12.35 8.51
N LYS A 356 -10.91 12.45 9.46
CA LYS A 356 -11.82 11.36 9.85
C LYS A 356 -12.68 10.91 8.66
N ILE A 357 -13.27 11.85 7.93
CA ILE A 357 -14.09 11.56 6.74
C ILE A 357 -13.23 10.96 5.63
N ALA A 358 -12.03 11.51 5.36
CA ALA A 358 -11.13 10.99 4.35
C ALA A 358 -10.72 9.53 4.63
N ILE A 359 -10.36 9.21 5.87
CA ILE A 359 -10.03 7.84 6.29
C ILE A 359 -11.25 6.93 6.16
N TYR A 360 -12.41 7.36 6.66
CA TYR A 360 -13.64 6.57 6.59
C TYR A 360 -14.01 6.20 5.14
N LEU A 361 -14.09 7.19 4.26
CA LEU A 361 -14.47 6.96 2.86
C LEU A 361 -13.42 6.12 2.10
N ASN A 362 -12.13 6.36 2.38
CA ASN A 362 -11.05 5.55 1.80
C ASN A 362 -11.16 4.09 2.27
N ASP A 363 -11.25 3.85 3.57
CA ASP A 363 -11.23 2.49 4.13
C ASP A 363 -12.50 1.71 3.77
N LYS A 364 -13.65 2.38 3.66
CA LYS A 364 -14.90 1.76 3.24
C LYS A 364 -14.92 1.36 1.76
N TYR A 365 -14.45 2.24 0.88
CA TYR A 365 -14.68 2.07 -0.56
C TYR A 365 -13.45 1.65 -1.36
N ALA A 366 -12.25 2.11 -1.01
CA ALA A 366 -11.07 1.76 -1.79
C ALA A 366 -10.67 0.28 -1.60
N TYR A 367 -10.44 -0.42 -2.71
CA TYR A 367 -10.02 -1.83 -2.69
C TYR A 367 -8.57 -1.99 -2.23
N ASP A 368 -7.77 -0.93 -2.29
CA ASP A 368 -6.40 -0.86 -1.78
C ASP A 368 -6.32 -0.31 -0.33
N ALA A 369 -7.42 -0.37 0.43
CA ALA A 369 -7.50 0.10 1.82
C ALA A 369 -8.09 -0.98 2.76
N PRO A 370 -7.81 -0.89 4.08
CA PRO A 370 -6.86 0.00 4.71
C PRO A 370 -5.41 -0.29 4.30
N SER A 371 -4.58 0.75 4.18
CA SER A 371 -3.18 0.59 3.80
C SER A 371 -2.30 1.76 4.28
N ALA A 372 -1.01 1.51 4.46
CA ALA A 372 -0.04 2.55 4.79
C ALA A 372 -0.06 3.68 3.75
N ASN A 373 -0.13 3.33 2.45
CA ASN A 373 -0.23 4.30 1.36
C ASN A 373 -1.51 5.15 1.44
N GLY A 374 -2.63 4.58 1.85
CA GLY A 374 -3.89 5.30 2.03
C GLY A 374 -3.77 6.36 3.11
N TYR A 375 -3.29 5.99 4.29
CA TYR A 375 -3.13 6.91 5.42
C TYR A 375 -2.09 8.00 5.14
N VAL A 376 -0.92 7.62 4.63
CA VAL A 376 0.13 8.57 4.26
C VAL A 376 -0.32 9.51 3.15
N GLY A 377 -1.01 8.99 2.13
CA GLY A 377 -1.54 9.81 1.03
C GLY A 377 -2.56 10.86 1.50
N ILE A 378 -3.44 10.49 2.44
CA ILE A 378 -4.40 11.41 3.07
C ILE A 378 -3.66 12.45 3.90
N LEU A 379 -2.74 12.06 4.79
CA LEU A 379 -1.95 13.00 5.60
C LEU A 379 -1.05 13.90 4.73
N TRP A 380 -0.52 13.39 3.62
CA TRP A 380 0.19 14.23 2.66
C TRP A 380 -0.73 15.29 2.05
N ALA A 381 -1.92 14.90 1.63
CA ALA A 381 -2.87 15.82 1.00
C ALA A 381 -3.41 16.89 1.96
N ILE A 382 -3.75 16.50 3.19
CA ILE A 382 -4.42 17.36 4.19
C ILE A 382 -3.41 17.99 5.15
N GLY A 383 -2.39 17.25 5.57
CA GLY A 383 -1.45 17.62 6.63
C GLY A 383 -0.04 17.97 6.16
N GLY A 384 0.22 18.01 4.85
CA GLY A 384 1.55 18.36 4.31
C GLY A 384 2.66 17.37 4.67
N LEU A 385 2.32 16.14 5.05
CA LEU A 385 3.29 15.09 5.34
C LEU A 385 4.20 14.85 4.12
N HIS A 386 5.51 14.77 4.33
CA HIS A 386 6.51 14.60 3.26
C HIS A 386 6.52 15.70 2.19
N ASP A 387 5.86 16.86 2.44
CA ASP A 387 5.85 17.99 1.55
C ASP A 387 6.56 19.20 2.19
N ARG A 388 6.72 20.27 1.46
CA ARG A 388 7.22 21.56 1.92
C ARG A 388 6.08 22.55 2.10
N ALA A 389 6.34 23.65 2.80
CA ALA A 389 5.43 24.77 2.87
C ALA A 389 5.27 25.46 1.51
N PHE A 390 4.04 25.87 1.20
CA PHE A 390 3.66 26.63 0.02
C PHE A 390 3.19 28.04 0.42
N ILE A 391 2.67 28.80 -0.55
CA ILE A 391 2.06 30.12 -0.32
C ILE A 391 0.88 29.94 0.61
N ASP A 392 0.74 30.83 1.57
CA ASP A 392 -0.31 30.83 2.58
C ASP A 392 -1.66 31.24 1.98
N TYR A 393 -2.72 30.48 2.31
CA TYR A 393 -4.08 30.74 1.84
C TYR A 393 -5.09 30.48 2.96
N PRO A 394 -6.24 31.18 2.94
CA PRO A 394 -7.32 30.88 3.87
C PRO A 394 -7.68 29.39 3.88
N VAL A 395 -8.08 28.88 5.06
CA VAL A 395 -8.47 27.50 5.37
C VAL A 395 -7.35 26.48 5.27
N THR A 396 -6.55 26.51 4.19
CA THR A 396 -5.53 25.49 3.91
C THR A 396 -4.15 25.87 4.42
N GLY A 397 -3.95 27.14 4.81
CA GLY A 397 -2.65 27.66 5.20
C GLY A 397 -1.59 27.39 4.14
N LYS A 398 -0.42 26.93 4.58
CA LYS A 398 0.72 26.60 3.72
C LYS A 398 0.66 25.21 3.08
N ILE A 399 -0.46 24.50 3.19
CA ILE A 399 -0.65 23.22 2.49
C ILE A 399 -0.86 23.49 1.00
N ARG A 400 -0.22 22.68 0.14
CA ARG A 400 -0.36 22.77 -1.32
C ARG A 400 -1.82 22.70 -1.74
N ARG A 401 -2.32 23.74 -2.42
CA ARG A 401 -3.69 23.74 -2.95
C ARG A 401 -3.80 23.04 -4.30
N MET A 402 -4.99 22.51 -4.56
CA MET A 402 -5.40 22.05 -5.88
C MET A 402 -6.78 22.60 -6.21
N SER A 403 -6.92 23.28 -7.34
CA SER A 403 -8.20 23.84 -7.79
C SER A 403 -8.72 23.13 -9.04
N TYR A 404 -10.05 23.07 -9.17
CA TYR A 404 -10.70 22.57 -10.39
C TYR A 404 -10.16 23.23 -11.66
N ASN A 405 -10.07 24.57 -11.67
CA ASN A 405 -9.57 25.32 -12.81
C ASN A 405 -8.10 24.99 -13.16
N SER A 406 -7.27 24.71 -12.18
CA SER A 406 -5.87 24.28 -12.41
C SER A 406 -5.80 22.92 -13.09
N ILE A 407 -6.67 21.98 -12.71
CA ILE A 407 -6.72 20.62 -13.28
C ILE A 407 -7.34 20.66 -14.69
N LYS A 408 -8.44 21.40 -14.87
CA LYS A 408 -9.10 21.58 -16.15
C LYS A 408 -8.20 22.21 -17.23
N ARG A 409 -7.28 23.11 -16.85
CA ARG A 409 -6.31 23.68 -17.81
C ARG A 409 -5.26 22.67 -18.27
N LYS A 410 -5.00 21.61 -17.49
CA LYS A 410 -3.99 20.59 -17.80
C LYS A 410 -4.57 19.40 -18.57
N TYR A 411 -5.82 19.07 -18.28
CA TYR A 411 -6.45 17.84 -18.79
C TYR A 411 -7.88 18.11 -19.24
N ASP A 412 -8.30 17.49 -20.36
CA ASP A 412 -9.72 17.42 -20.69
C ASP A 412 -10.41 16.43 -19.75
N LEU A 413 -11.29 16.97 -18.91
CA LEU A 413 -12.02 16.21 -17.89
C LEU A 413 -13.44 15.82 -18.33
N SER A 414 -13.85 16.23 -19.52
CA SER A 414 -15.26 16.12 -19.98
C SER A 414 -15.74 14.67 -19.96
N ASN A 415 -14.96 13.77 -20.56
CA ASN A 415 -15.30 12.35 -20.62
C ASN A 415 -15.24 11.68 -19.24
N TYR A 416 -14.29 12.04 -18.41
CA TYR A 416 -14.17 11.53 -17.04
C TYR A 416 -15.39 11.93 -16.20
N ILE A 417 -15.74 13.21 -16.19
CA ILE A 417 -16.89 13.72 -15.45
C ILE A 417 -18.19 13.07 -15.99
N LYS A 418 -18.38 13.04 -17.31
CA LYS A 418 -19.57 12.43 -17.93
C LYS A 418 -19.72 10.95 -17.55
N LYS A 419 -18.61 10.19 -17.47
CA LYS A 419 -18.63 8.76 -17.09
C LYS A 419 -19.17 8.53 -15.69
N TYR A 420 -18.84 9.42 -14.73
CA TYR A 420 -19.15 9.23 -13.31
C TYR A 420 -20.26 10.15 -12.76
N THR A 421 -20.88 11.00 -13.59
CA THR A 421 -22.02 11.85 -13.17
C THR A 421 -23.37 11.41 -13.74
N LYS A 422 -23.40 10.36 -14.56
CA LYS A 422 -24.64 9.77 -15.07
C LYS A 422 -25.19 8.73 -14.11
N PHE A 423 -25.73 9.19 -12.95
CA PHE A 423 -26.54 8.33 -12.07
C PHE A 423 -27.53 9.19 -11.28
#